data_8acef4630b4ad7d00f6601549f7fe65c
#
_entry.id   8acef4630b4ad7d00f6601549f7fe65c
#
_cell.length_a   1.000
_cell.length_b   1.000
_cell.length_c   1.000
_cell.angle_alpha   90.00
_cell.angle_beta   90.00
_cell.angle_gamma   90.00
#
_symmetry.space_group_name_H-M   'P 1'
#
loop_
_entity.id
_entity.type
_entity.pdbx_description
1 polymer ?
#
loop_
_entity_poly.entity_id
_entity_poly.type
_entity_poly.pdbx_seq_one_letter_code
_entity_poly.pdbx_strand_id
1 'polypeptide(L)'
;DIDNFNASKGSAWARDYVITANLKSGVDDKKYSDVEFGYVKFVHHVEPTENSDYVEVDSAKAAFNEINAQRTAAGLPALTWSDDLYNSTTLPHAKDISHTYNSDGIVYRRESDGSVVANKWLSSGIRELLMSPDATQAAVACVVAGDGTYYWTLNYQ
;
A
#
# COMPACT_ATOMS: atom_id res chain seq x y z
N ASP A 1 -10.64 -20.00 -30.73
CA ASP A 1 -10.49 -18.58 -30.97
C ASP A 1 -10.80 -17.81 -29.66
N ILE A 2 -9.78 -17.20 -29.07
CA ILE A 2 -9.89 -16.52 -27.75
C ILE A 2 -10.83 -15.31 -27.85
N ASP A 3 -10.80 -14.60 -28.98
CA ASP A 3 -11.65 -13.43 -29.18
C ASP A 3 -13.13 -13.79 -29.26
N ASN A 4 -13.43 -14.88 -29.96
CA ASN A 4 -14.80 -15.38 -30.02
C ASN A 4 -15.28 -15.93 -28.68
N PHE A 5 -14.38 -16.55 -27.90
CA PHE A 5 -14.72 -17.02 -26.57
C PHE A 5 -15.08 -15.85 -25.63
N ASN A 6 -14.27 -14.81 -25.64
CA ASN A 6 -14.52 -13.61 -24.82
C ASN A 6 -15.80 -12.90 -25.24
N ALA A 7 -16.05 -12.76 -26.55
CA ALA A 7 -17.27 -12.13 -27.06
C ALA A 7 -18.55 -12.91 -26.66
N SER A 8 -18.48 -14.24 -26.62
CA SER A 8 -19.62 -15.09 -26.25
C SER A 8 -19.96 -15.06 -24.76
N LYS A 9 -19.03 -14.68 -23.89
CA LYS A 9 -19.20 -14.65 -22.42
C LYS A 9 -19.48 -13.27 -21.87
N GLY A 10 -19.38 -12.24 -22.69
CA GLY A 10 -19.64 -10.86 -22.28
C GLY A 10 -18.47 -10.19 -21.58
N SER A 11 -18.47 -8.87 -21.65
CA SER A 11 -17.36 -8.04 -21.17
C SER A 11 -17.13 -8.08 -19.65
N ALA A 12 -18.18 -8.31 -18.86
CA ALA A 12 -18.07 -8.37 -17.40
C ALA A 12 -17.30 -9.63 -16.94
N TRP A 13 -17.49 -10.74 -17.63
CA TRP A 13 -16.79 -11.98 -17.32
C TRP A 13 -15.30 -11.91 -17.70
N ALA A 14 -14.97 -11.29 -18.83
CA ALA A 14 -13.59 -11.16 -19.31
C ALA A 14 -12.73 -10.21 -18.46
N ARG A 15 -13.34 -9.32 -17.66
CA ARG A 15 -12.59 -8.42 -16.79
C ARG A 15 -11.96 -9.09 -15.58
N ASP A 16 -12.55 -10.20 -15.14
CA ASP A 16 -12.12 -10.86 -13.90
C ASP A 16 -11.07 -11.94 -14.12
N TYR A 17 -10.72 -12.24 -15.38
CA TYR A 17 -9.83 -13.34 -15.70
C TYR A 17 -8.83 -12.98 -16.81
N VAL A 18 -7.58 -13.31 -16.58
CA VAL A 18 -6.56 -13.40 -17.63
C VAL A 18 -6.49 -14.83 -18.11
N ILE A 19 -6.74 -15.04 -19.39
CA ILE A 19 -6.68 -16.37 -20.01
C ILE A 19 -5.34 -16.47 -20.73
N THR A 20 -4.51 -17.43 -20.28
CA THR A 20 -3.27 -17.78 -20.99
C THR A 20 -3.44 -19.13 -21.66
N ALA A 21 -3.41 -19.15 -22.96
CA ALA A 21 -3.45 -20.37 -23.75
C ALA A 21 -2.06 -20.67 -24.34
N ASN A 22 -1.54 -21.86 -24.06
CA ASN A 22 -0.31 -22.35 -24.65
C ASN A 22 -0.64 -23.34 -25.77
N LEU A 23 -0.23 -23.00 -26.98
CA LEU A 23 -0.32 -23.90 -28.13
C LEU A 23 0.94 -24.74 -28.22
N LYS A 24 0.80 -26.03 -28.46
CA LYS A 24 1.94 -26.89 -28.78
C LYS A 24 2.51 -26.49 -30.15
N SER A 25 3.83 -26.43 -30.27
CA SER A 25 4.51 -26.10 -31.51
C SER A 25 4.25 -27.17 -32.58
N GLY A 26 4.09 -26.75 -33.83
CA GLY A 26 3.92 -27.64 -34.97
C GLY A 26 2.50 -27.78 -35.50
N VAL A 27 1.60 -26.89 -35.11
CA VAL A 27 0.23 -26.84 -35.61
C VAL A 27 0.18 -26.15 -36.98
N ASP A 28 -0.47 -26.78 -37.92
CA ASP A 28 -0.78 -26.19 -39.22
C ASP A 28 -1.96 -25.19 -39.08
N ASP A 29 -1.74 -23.94 -39.44
CA ASP A 29 -2.71 -22.84 -39.33
C ASP A 29 -4.04 -23.08 -40.09
N LYS A 30 -4.12 -24.14 -40.90
CA LYS A 30 -5.30 -24.45 -41.73
C LYS A 30 -6.30 -25.42 -41.12
N LYS A 31 -5.99 -26.01 -39.98
CA LYS A 31 -6.87 -27.00 -39.34
C LYS A 31 -6.95 -26.80 -37.84
N TYR A 32 -7.81 -25.88 -37.40
CA TYR A 32 -8.05 -25.63 -35.97
C TYR A 32 -8.68 -26.82 -35.20
N SER A 33 -9.22 -27.79 -35.89
CA SER A 33 -9.78 -29.01 -35.25
C SER A 33 -8.73 -29.89 -34.58
N ASP A 34 -7.46 -29.75 -34.99
CA ASP A 34 -6.37 -30.58 -34.51
C ASP A 34 -5.44 -29.82 -33.52
N VAL A 35 -5.85 -28.62 -33.07
CA VAL A 35 -5.10 -27.84 -32.08
C VAL A 35 -5.31 -28.45 -30.70
N GLU A 36 -4.27 -29.07 -30.16
CA GLU A 36 -4.24 -29.59 -28.82
C GLU A 36 -3.73 -28.49 -27.87
N PHE A 37 -4.62 -27.96 -27.03
CA PHE A 37 -4.24 -27.04 -25.97
C PHE A 37 -3.50 -27.80 -24.87
N GLY A 38 -2.31 -27.37 -24.52
CA GLY A 38 -1.55 -27.96 -23.42
C GLY A 38 -2.27 -27.80 -22.08
N TYR A 39 -2.68 -26.58 -21.77
CA TYR A 39 -3.55 -26.22 -20.65
C TYR A 39 -4.03 -24.78 -20.79
N VAL A 40 -5.15 -24.50 -20.16
CA VAL A 40 -5.64 -23.12 -19.95
C VAL A 40 -5.55 -22.83 -18.46
N LYS A 41 -4.77 -21.84 -18.10
CA LYS A 41 -4.69 -21.34 -16.72
C LYS A 41 -5.57 -20.12 -16.58
N PHE A 42 -6.59 -20.22 -15.74
CA PHE A 42 -7.36 -19.07 -15.32
C PHE A 42 -6.67 -18.46 -14.12
N VAL A 43 -6.23 -17.22 -14.26
CA VAL A 43 -5.75 -16.43 -13.14
C VAL A 43 -6.85 -15.42 -12.83
N HIS A 44 -7.42 -15.53 -11.65
CA HIS A 44 -8.36 -14.52 -11.18
C HIS A 44 -7.59 -13.19 -11.02
N HIS A 45 -7.86 -12.26 -11.91
CA HIS A 45 -7.38 -10.91 -11.78
C HIS A 45 -8.38 -10.18 -10.89
N VAL A 46 -8.07 -10.08 -9.61
CA VAL A 46 -8.75 -9.13 -8.73
C VAL A 46 -8.20 -7.78 -9.14
N GLU A 47 -8.94 -7.06 -9.99
CA GLU A 47 -8.70 -5.62 -10.07
C GLU A 47 -8.88 -5.09 -8.65
N PRO A 48 -7.95 -4.29 -8.13
CA PRO A 48 -8.24 -3.56 -6.90
C PRO A 48 -9.56 -2.84 -7.16
N THR A 49 -10.59 -3.17 -6.39
CA THR A 49 -11.86 -2.45 -6.46
C THR A 49 -11.49 -0.97 -6.34
N GLU A 50 -11.82 -0.21 -7.40
CA GLU A 50 -11.52 1.23 -7.49
C GLU A 50 -12.21 1.99 -6.36
N ASN A 51 -11.95 1.67 -5.11
CA ASN A 51 -12.48 2.36 -3.92
C ASN A 51 -12.16 1.62 -2.60
N SER A 52 -11.27 0.63 -2.57
CA SER A 52 -10.87 0.04 -1.28
C SER A 52 -9.58 0.69 -0.79
N ASP A 53 -9.64 1.22 0.42
CA ASP A 53 -8.45 1.67 1.13
C ASP A 53 -7.47 0.50 1.33
N TYR A 54 -6.18 0.76 1.21
CA TYR A 54 -5.16 -0.23 1.57
C TYR A 54 -4.10 0.38 2.50
N VAL A 55 -3.45 -0.49 3.26
CA VAL A 55 -2.40 -0.10 4.21
C VAL A 55 -1.04 -0.15 3.51
N GLU A 56 -0.34 0.99 3.49
CA GLU A 56 0.99 1.12 2.90
C GLU A 56 2.07 0.97 3.98
N VAL A 57 2.51 -0.28 4.20
CA VAL A 57 3.42 -0.63 5.31
C VAL A 57 4.85 -0.19 5.04
N ASP A 58 5.33 -0.35 3.81
CA ASP A 58 6.73 -0.08 3.47
C ASP A 58 7.04 1.42 3.58
N SER A 59 6.15 2.27 3.08
CA SER A 59 6.28 3.72 3.22
C SER A 59 6.18 4.16 4.68
N ALA A 60 5.32 3.54 5.50
CA ALA A 60 5.22 3.80 6.93
C ALA A 60 6.53 3.46 7.66
N LYS A 61 7.14 2.31 7.33
CA LYS A 61 8.46 1.92 7.86
C LYS A 61 9.57 2.86 7.38
N ALA A 62 9.52 3.34 6.14
CA ALA A 62 10.49 4.33 5.63
C ALA A 62 10.43 5.64 6.44
N ALA A 63 9.21 6.13 6.75
CA ALA A 63 9.05 7.31 7.61
C ALA A 63 9.62 7.10 9.01
N PHE A 64 9.34 5.96 9.63
CA PHE A 64 9.89 5.61 10.94
C PHE A 64 11.42 5.52 10.94
N ASN A 65 12.00 4.90 9.91
CA ASN A 65 13.45 4.79 9.76
C ASN A 65 14.13 6.15 9.57
N GLU A 66 13.51 7.06 8.81
CA GLU A 66 14.02 8.42 8.64
C GLU A 66 14.03 9.19 9.95
N ILE A 67 12.96 9.10 10.76
CA ILE A 67 12.92 9.70 12.10
C ILE A 67 14.08 9.18 12.96
N ASN A 68 14.31 7.87 12.94
CA ASN A 68 15.41 7.26 13.69
C ASN A 68 16.80 7.65 13.18
N ALA A 69 16.95 7.83 11.87
CA ALA A 69 18.20 8.34 11.29
C ALA A 69 18.51 9.76 11.81
N GLN A 70 17.51 10.64 11.86
CA GLN A 70 17.67 11.99 12.38
C GLN A 70 17.94 12.00 13.89
N ARG A 71 17.29 11.14 14.66
CA ARG A 71 17.57 10.96 16.11
C ARG A 71 19.00 10.52 16.34
N THR A 72 19.45 9.50 15.62
CA THR A 72 20.82 8.99 15.72
C THR A 72 21.84 10.05 15.33
N ALA A 73 21.61 10.81 14.25
CA ALA A 73 22.48 11.92 13.84
C ALA A 73 22.56 13.03 14.89
N ALA A 74 21.50 13.20 15.71
CA ALA A 74 21.49 14.14 16.83
C ALA A 74 22.05 13.54 18.14
N GLY A 75 22.54 12.30 18.14
CA GLY A 75 23.06 11.64 19.32
C GLY A 75 21.99 11.10 20.28
N LEU A 76 20.74 11.01 19.83
CA LEU A 76 19.63 10.45 20.59
C LEU A 76 19.47 8.95 20.34
N PRO A 77 18.98 8.19 21.34
CA PRO A 77 18.61 6.79 21.13
C PRO A 77 17.52 6.66 20.05
N ALA A 78 17.61 5.64 19.20
CA ALA A 78 16.58 5.32 18.23
C ALA A 78 15.30 4.89 18.98
N LEU A 79 14.15 5.27 18.43
CA LEU A 79 12.85 4.78 18.90
C LEU A 79 12.69 3.30 18.53
N THR A 80 12.06 2.53 19.40
CA THR A 80 11.63 1.18 19.10
C THR A 80 10.25 1.21 18.45
N TRP A 81 10.07 0.42 17.39
CA TRP A 81 8.74 0.22 16.81
C TRP A 81 7.84 -0.52 17.80
N SER A 82 6.64 0.02 18.04
CA SER A 82 5.64 -0.60 18.91
C SER A 82 4.48 -1.15 18.10
N ASP A 83 4.38 -2.48 18.02
CA ASP A 83 3.25 -3.15 17.37
C ASP A 83 1.94 -2.92 18.13
N ASP A 84 2.00 -2.82 19.44
CA ASP A 84 0.82 -2.50 20.27
C ASP A 84 0.28 -1.12 19.95
N LEU A 85 1.15 -0.11 19.90
CA LEU A 85 0.78 1.26 19.54
C LEU A 85 0.28 1.34 18.09
N TYR A 86 0.93 0.60 17.18
CA TYR A 86 0.53 0.51 15.78
C TYR A 86 -0.90 -0.03 15.64
N ASN A 87 -1.17 -1.19 16.25
CA ASN A 87 -2.44 -1.89 16.07
C ASN A 87 -3.59 -1.27 16.88
N SER A 88 -3.32 -0.74 18.08
CA SER A 88 -4.36 -0.21 18.95
C SER A 88 -4.74 1.24 18.66
N THR A 89 -3.83 2.03 18.08
CA THR A 89 -4.02 3.49 17.98
C THR A 89 -3.67 4.01 16.59
N THR A 90 -2.45 3.76 16.10
CA THR A 90 -1.92 4.46 14.92
C THR A 90 -2.63 4.03 13.64
N LEU A 91 -2.75 2.73 13.37
CA LEU A 91 -3.45 2.23 12.19
C LEU A 91 -4.97 2.50 12.21
N PRO A 92 -5.69 2.29 13.33
CA PRO A 92 -7.09 2.71 13.42
C PRO A 92 -7.29 4.19 13.12
N HIS A 93 -6.43 5.06 13.65
CA HIS A 93 -6.50 6.50 13.37
C HIS A 93 -6.24 6.81 11.89
N ALA A 94 -5.25 6.17 11.26
CA ALA A 94 -4.99 6.34 9.82
C ALA A 94 -6.20 5.94 8.96
N LYS A 95 -6.88 4.86 9.33
CA LYS A 95 -8.13 4.41 8.68
C LYS A 95 -9.29 5.38 8.90
N ASP A 96 -9.40 5.96 10.09
CA ASP A 96 -10.45 6.93 10.38
C ASP A 96 -10.28 8.20 9.54
N ILE A 97 -9.08 8.76 9.50
CA ILE A 97 -8.80 9.98 8.73
C ILE A 97 -8.83 9.77 7.20
N SER A 98 -8.71 8.54 6.70
CA SER A 98 -8.89 8.27 5.27
C SER A 98 -10.35 8.44 4.83
N HIS A 99 -11.30 8.26 5.74
CA HIS A 99 -12.72 8.45 5.50
C HIS A 99 -13.23 9.81 5.95
N THR A 100 -12.77 10.28 7.11
CA THR A 100 -13.24 11.53 7.72
C THR A 100 -12.04 12.33 8.19
N TYR A 101 -11.38 13.03 7.25
CA TYR A 101 -10.16 13.75 7.58
C TYR A 101 -10.39 14.79 8.69
N ASN A 102 -9.61 14.63 9.74
CA ASN A 102 -9.41 15.63 10.78
C ASN A 102 -7.89 15.85 10.95
N SER A 103 -7.49 16.85 11.70
CA SER A 103 -6.08 17.19 11.97
C SER A 103 -5.69 16.90 13.42
N ASP A 104 -6.44 16.05 14.10
CA ASP A 104 -6.12 15.69 15.48
C ASP A 104 -4.89 14.78 15.54
N GLY A 105 -4.01 15.05 16.48
CA GLY A 105 -2.77 14.28 16.62
C GLY A 105 -1.70 14.63 15.58
N ILE A 106 -0.77 13.71 15.35
CA ILE A 106 0.30 13.85 14.38
C ILE A 106 -0.15 13.19 13.07
N VAL A 107 -0.58 13.99 12.12
CA VAL A 107 -1.13 13.53 10.84
C VAL A 107 -0.47 14.22 9.66
N TYR A 108 -0.53 13.60 8.49
CA TYR A 108 -0.12 14.18 7.21
C TYR A 108 -0.96 13.58 6.07
N ARG A 109 -0.99 14.21 4.90
CA ARG A 109 -1.71 13.69 3.74
C ARG A 109 -1.09 14.11 2.41
N ARG A 110 -1.46 13.36 1.33
CA ARG A 110 -1.11 13.65 -0.07
C ARG A 110 0.36 13.46 -0.44
N GLU A 111 1.15 12.83 0.41
CA GLU A 111 2.54 12.48 0.12
C GLU A 111 2.69 10.97 0.14
N SER A 112 3.30 10.41 -0.88
CA SER A 112 3.52 8.96 -1.01
C SER A 112 4.84 8.49 -0.39
N ASP A 113 5.82 9.38 -0.29
CA ASP A 113 7.15 9.06 0.24
C ASP A 113 7.20 9.27 1.75
N GLY A 114 7.39 8.18 2.49
CA GLY A 114 7.48 8.20 3.94
C GLY A 114 8.64 9.03 4.48
N SER A 115 9.78 9.04 3.80
CA SER A 115 10.94 9.84 4.19
C SER A 115 10.66 11.34 4.07
N VAL A 116 9.92 11.73 3.03
CA VAL A 116 9.46 13.13 2.86
C VAL A 116 8.49 13.51 3.97
N VAL A 117 7.54 12.65 4.32
CA VAL A 117 6.59 12.89 5.42
C VAL A 117 7.32 13.05 6.75
N ALA A 118 8.28 12.16 7.06
CA ALA A 118 9.11 12.26 8.25
C ALA A 118 9.85 13.60 8.33
N ASN A 119 10.46 14.03 7.23
CA ASN A 119 11.15 15.31 7.16
C ASN A 119 10.21 16.51 7.32
N LYS A 120 8.96 16.42 6.85
CA LYS A 120 7.93 17.45 7.10
C LYS A 120 7.58 17.54 8.58
N TRP A 121 7.36 16.42 9.25
CA TRP A 121 7.15 16.40 10.70
C TRP A 121 8.34 16.97 11.46
N LEU A 122 9.55 16.55 11.11
CA LEU A 122 10.79 17.04 11.74
C LEU A 122 11.15 18.50 11.42
N SER A 123 10.50 19.09 10.43
CA SER A 123 10.63 20.52 10.10
C SER A 123 9.51 21.37 10.68
N SER A 124 8.61 20.79 11.47
CA SER A 124 7.46 21.45 12.10
C SER A 124 7.60 21.50 13.63
N GLY A 125 6.60 22.04 14.32
CA GLY A 125 6.53 22.03 15.78
C GLY A 125 6.54 20.66 16.43
N ILE A 126 6.26 19.60 15.66
CA ILE A 126 6.29 18.18 16.10
C ILE A 126 7.74 17.71 16.33
N ARG A 127 8.73 18.40 15.77
CA ARG A 127 10.14 18.07 15.94
C ARG A 127 10.53 17.91 17.41
N GLU A 128 10.10 18.81 18.28
CA GLU A 128 10.45 18.78 19.69
C GLU A 128 9.98 17.48 20.35
N LEU A 129 8.81 17.01 19.97
CA LEU A 129 8.25 15.75 20.47
C LEU A 129 9.04 14.53 19.96
N LEU A 130 9.31 14.48 18.66
CA LEU A 130 10.01 13.36 18.04
C LEU A 130 11.50 13.30 18.37
N MET A 131 12.09 14.43 18.75
CA MET A 131 13.49 14.54 19.16
C MET A 131 13.65 14.61 20.69
N SER A 132 12.58 14.34 21.45
CA SER A 132 12.66 14.25 22.89
C SER A 132 13.50 13.02 23.31
N PRO A 133 14.44 13.16 24.25
CA PRO A 133 15.14 12.04 24.82
C PRO A 133 14.22 11.09 25.61
N ASP A 134 13.06 11.57 26.06
CA ASP A 134 12.09 10.77 26.83
C ASP A 134 11.23 9.88 25.94
N ALA A 135 11.16 10.16 24.63
CA ALA A 135 10.46 9.30 23.69
C ALA A 135 11.27 8.01 23.44
N THR A 136 10.64 6.86 23.65
CA THR A 136 11.28 5.54 23.56
C THR A 136 10.68 4.65 22.50
N GLN A 137 9.40 4.82 22.18
CA GLN A 137 8.67 4.02 21.20
C GLN A 137 7.85 4.89 20.26
N ALA A 138 7.65 4.41 19.05
CA ALA A 138 6.72 5.03 18.11
C ALA A 138 6.15 4.02 17.11
N ALA A 139 5.06 4.42 16.48
CA ALA A 139 4.49 3.74 15.34
C ALA A 139 4.04 4.76 14.29
N VAL A 140 4.18 4.42 13.03
CA VAL A 140 3.72 5.20 11.89
C VAL A 140 2.77 4.33 11.07
N ALA A 141 1.64 4.86 10.65
CA ALA A 141 0.74 4.20 9.73
C ALA A 141 0.49 5.07 8.50
N CYS A 142 0.36 4.42 7.37
CA CYS A 142 -0.06 5.02 6.11
C CYS A 142 -1.21 4.22 5.53
N VAL A 143 -2.30 4.89 5.21
CA VAL A 143 -3.45 4.33 4.50
C VAL A 143 -3.63 5.11 3.20
N VAL A 144 -3.79 4.40 2.12
CA VAL A 144 -4.13 4.97 0.82
C VAL A 144 -5.61 4.74 0.58
N ALA A 145 -6.36 5.84 0.50
CA ALA A 145 -7.79 5.80 0.22
C ALA A 145 -8.07 5.38 -1.23
N GLY A 146 -9.28 4.95 -1.50
CA GLY A 146 -9.69 4.50 -2.82
C GLY A 146 -9.54 5.54 -3.94
N ASP A 147 -9.44 6.83 -3.60
CA ASP A 147 -9.14 7.93 -4.53
C ASP A 147 -7.62 8.13 -4.77
N GLY A 148 -6.78 7.27 -4.18
CA GLY A 148 -5.32 7.36 -4.27
C GLY A 148 -4.68 8.36 -3.30
N THR A 149 -5.44 8.96 -2.39
CA THR A 149 -4.90 9.91 -1.40
C THR A 149 -4.24 9.16 -0.25
N TYR A 150 -3.02 9.56 0.08
CA TYR A 150 -2.24 9.03 1.20
C TYR A 150 -2.59 9.77 2.48
N TYR A 151 -2.87 9.02 3.55
CA TYR A 151 -3.15 9.53 4.90
C TYR A 151 -2.19 8.90 5.90
N TRP A 152 -1.55 9.75 6.69
CA TRP A 152 -0.48 9.37 7.59
C TRP A 152 -0.81 9.74 9.01
N THR A 153 -0.47 8.85 9.93
CA THR A 153 -0.52 9.12 11.37
C THR A 153 0.75 8.63 12.04
N LEU A 154 1.11 9.29 13.12
CA LEU A 154 2.22 8.89 13.98
C LEU A 154 1.79 9.00 15.44
N ASN A 155 2.13 8.00 16.23
CA ASN A 155 2.02 8.03 17.67
C ASN A 155 3.36 7.63 18.29
N TYR A 156 3.66 8.16 19.47
CA TYR A 156 4.90 7.90 20.22
C TYR A 156 4.64 7.81 21.72
N GLN A 157 5.58 7.18 22.44
CA GLN A 157 5.61 7.06 23.89
C GLN A 157 7.02 7.29 24.43
#